data_1b90a118b9319632b9e4d6fbb97c4507
#
_entry.id   1b90a118b9319632b9e4d6fbb97c4507
#
_cell.length_a   1.000
_cell.length_b   1.000
_cell.length_c   1.000
_cell.angle_alpha   90.00
_cell.angle_beta   90.00
_cell.angle_gamma   90.00
#
_symmetry.space_group_name_H-M   'P 1'
#
loop_
_entity.id
_entity.type
_entity.pdbx_description
1 polymer ?
#
loop_
_entity_poly.entity_id
_entity_poly.type
_entity_poly.pdbx_seq_one_letter_code
_entity_poly.pdbx_strand_id
1 'polypeptide(L)'
;MLLPVFDALDGAGVRYCHWKSNRNLAGALRGDTDLDLLVHRGDAARFRSIVERAGFRPTRQSGYPSIANYYGLDDASGKLVDLHVYYRTITGATIKSYHLPVESMLLNGAWQTEDGVYLPARSAELVLFVIRKTLDYAVLSEALRPRRWRANADELEWLSKGVNEEEVAALLREHLPTVDFALFRKLRDAIRSNTSTVRRFLLGRALASRLRPHLRHRAPLATVLRTRHLCTTLWRAVRRQRRAETLLSGGAVMGVVGSDASGKSTLVREVSRWLGEFLSVATVHGGKPPPTAVTLAPRALLPLLWRLMPRYRLSRLEADAEERSTTGLETMRRGRLFILYALRAVMVGYERKRLLVRAHRKAAAGMLVIADRYPTRQTGVPEGPALHFLLEDAHPLYRWLARMEERLYRAIPLPDLILSLNVPLEVAVQRNLTRAKPGGPEPTEYLRRRHAQCSKLDFPGVPLYRVHTDGSLDETLRSVKTFIWRTL
;
A
#
# COMPACT_ATOMS: atom_id res chain seq x y z
N MET A 1 16.90 7.19 9.11
CA MET A 1 15.76 6.55 9.80
C MET A 1 16.14 5.29 10.59
N LEU A 2 16.90 4.34 10.02
CA LEU A 2 17.17 3.04 10.66
C LEU A 2 18.13 3.10 11.85
N LEU A 3 19.21 3.88 11.81
CA LEU A 3 20.21 3.93 12.87
C LEU A 3 19.60 4.23 14.25
N PRO A 4 18.77 5.27 14.44
CA PRO A 4 18.11 5.51 15.72
C PRO A 4 17.22 4.36 16.23
N VAL A 5 16.72 3.53 15.32
CA VAL A 5 15.92 2.34 15.68
C VAL A 5 16.84 1.26 16.26
N PHE A 6 18.01 1.03 15.65
CA PHE A 6 18.99 0.07 16.16
C PHE A 6 19.55 0.50 17.52
N ASP A 7 19.87 1.78 17.68
CA ASP A 7 20.28 2.33 18.97
C ASP A 7 19.21 2.10 20.07
N ALA A 8 17.94 2.32 19.73
CA ALA A 8 16.84 2.09 20.67
C ALA A 8 16.61 0.60 20.96
N LEU A 9 16.83 -0.30 19.99
CA LEU A 9 16.74 -1.75 20.20
C LEU A 9 17.87 -2.23 21.11
N ASP A 10 19.08 -1.72 20.90
CA ASP A 10 20.25 -2.06 21.69
C ASP A 10 20.11 -1.55 23.14
N GLY A 11 19.79 -0.28 23.32
CA GLY A 11 19.54 0.33 24.62
C GLY A 11 18.41 -0.34 25.44
N ALA A 12 17.48 -1.01 24.74
CA ALA A 12 16.43 -1.81 25.37
C ALA A 12 16.81 -3.30 25.58
N GLY A 13 18.02 -3.73 25.20
CA GLY A 13 18.47 -5.09 25.31
C GLY A 13 17.67 -6.09 24.47
N VAL A 14 17.20 -5.67 23.28
CA VAL A 14 16.51 -6.54 22.33
C VAL A 14 17.54 -7.37 21.58
N ARG A 15 17.42 -8.69 21.65
CA ARG A 15 18.31 -9.60 20.90
C ARG A 15 17.80 -9.78 19.49
N TYR A 16 18.59 -9.35 18.52
CA TYR A 16 18.29 -9.49 17.09
C TYR A 16 19.58 -9.59 16.26
N CYS A 17 19.47 -10.04 15.03
CA CYS A 17 20.51 -9.90 14.00
C CYS A 17 19.90 -9.78 12.61
N HIS A 18 20.61 -9.13 11.70
CA HIS A 18 20.33 -9.19 10.27
C HIS A 18 20.92 -10.49 9.72
N TRP A 19 20.07 -11.47 9.46
CA TRP A 19 20.42 -12.87 9.40
C TRP A 19 20.69 -13.45 8.01
N LYS A 20 20.48 -12.65 6.95
CA LYS A 20 20.73 -13.09 5.57
C LYS A 20 21.05 -11.91 4.66
N SER A 21 21.82 -12.21 3.57
CA SER A 21 22.21 -11.23 2.53
C SER A 21 23.09 -10.09 3.05
N ASN A 22 23.91 -10.34 4.06
CA ASN A 22 24.78 -9.36 4.74
C ASN A 22 25.83 -8.73 3.83
N ARG A 23 26.16 -9.36 2.70
CA ARG A 23 27.01 -8.77 1.67
C ARG A 23 26.48 -7.43 1.15
N ASN A 24 25.16 -7.23 1.15
CA ASN A 24 24.50 -6.00 0.68
C ASN A 24 23.84 -5.20 1.83
N LEU A 25 24.40 -5.31 3.05
CA LEU A 25 23.85 -4.60 4.22
C LEU A 25 23.74 -3.10 3.99
N ALA A 26 24.75 -2.47 3.39
CA ALA A 26 24.73 -1.03 3.10
C ALA A 26 23.56 -0.62 2.18
N GLY A 27 23.17 -1.46 1.23
CA GLY A 27 21.98 -1.22 0.40
C GLY A 27 20.68 -1.35 1.19
N ALA A 28 20.59 -2.32 2.10
CA ALA A 28 19.44 -2.50 2.98
C ALA A 28 19.28 -1.33 3.95
N LEU A 29 20.39 -0.82 4.51
CA LEU A 29 20.38 0.35 5.40
C LEU A 29 19.96 1.65 4.69
N ARG A 30 20.20 1.77 3.39
CA ARG A 30 19.69 2.89 2.56
C ARG A 30 18.24 2.71 2.12
N GLY A 31 17.60 1.58 2.43
CA GLY A 31 16.25 1.27 1.99
C GLY A 31 16.15 0.89 0.49
N ASP A 32 17.27 0.49 -0.15
CA ASP A 32 17.27 0.01 -1.54
C ASP A 32 16.78 -1.44 -1.65
N THR A 33 16.86 -2.20 -0.56
CA THR A 33 16.35 -3.58 -0.40
C THR A 33 15.73 -3.76 0.98
N ASP A 34 14.94 -4.83 1.14
CA ASP A 34 14.39 -5.26 2.41
C ASP A 34 15.48 -5.59 3.44
N LEU A 35 15.23 -5.24 4.71
CA LEU A 35 16.08 -5.57 5.84
C LEU A 35 15.50 -6.77 6.58
N ASP A 36 16.21 -7.89 6.55
CA ASP A 36 15.76 -9.16 7.13
C ASP A 36 16.28 -9.35 8.56
N LEU A 37 15.45 -9.07 9.56
CA LEU A 37 15.82 -9.19 10.97
C LEU A 37 15.29 -10.50 11.58
N LEU A 38 16.14 -11.25 12.24
CA LEU A 38 15.76 -12.30 13.15
C LEU A 38 15.75 -11.74 14.58
N VAL A 39 14.61 -11.78 15.24
CA VAL A 39 14.41 -11.25 16.59
C VAL A 39 14.11 -12.41 17.54
N HIS A 40 14.74 -12.41 18.71
CA HIS A 40 14.46 -13.41 19.75
C HIS A 40 13.01 -13.33 20.21
N ARG A 41 12.32 -14.47 20.29
CA ARG A 41 10.87 -14.52 20.57
C ARG A 41 10.47 -13.86 21.89
N GLY A 42 11.31 -13.97 22.92
CA GLY A 42 11.08 -13.34 24.22
C GLY A 42 11.07 -11.81 24.16
N ASP A 43 11.71 -11.23 23.13
CA ASP A 43 11.85 -9.79 22.96
C ASP A 43 10.85 -9.22 21.93
N ALA A 44 9.96 -10.06 21.37
CA ALA A 44 9.04 -9.69 20.29
C ALA A 44 8.15 -8.47 20.62
N ALA A 45 7.58 -8.43 21.84
CA ALA A 45 6.72 -7.33 22.27
C ALA A 45 7.50 -6.01 22.42
N ARG A 46 8.73 -6.09 22.98
CA ARG A 46 9.61 -4.94 23.15
C ARG A 46 10.10 -4.41 21.80
N PHE A 47 10.52 -5.29 20.90
CA PHE A 47 10.87 -4.95 19.52
C PHE A 47 9.73 -4.21 18.83
N ARG A 48 8.53 -4.79 18.83
CA ARG A 48 7.34 -4.21 18.22
C ARG A 48 7.06 -2.80 18.75
N SER A 49 7.07 -2.61 20.07
CA SER A 49 6.82 -1.30 20.67
C SER A 49 7.84 -0.23 20.23
N ILE A 50 9.11 -0.61 20.06
CA ILE A 50 10.18 0.31 19.64
C ILE A 50 9.98 0.72 18.17
N VAL A 51 9.79 -0.25 17.25
CA VAL A 51 9.66 0.05 15.83
C VAL A 51 8.37 0.80 15.51
N GLU A 52 7.25 0.50 16.20
CA GLU A 52 5.99 1.24 16.04
C GLU A 52 6.12 2.69 16.54
N ARG A 53 6.83 2.93 17.66
CA ARG A 53 7.14 4.30 18.13
C ARG A 53 8.06 5.06 17.20
N ALA A 54 8.94 4.37 16.48
CA ALA A 54 9.79 4.95 15.46
C ALA A 54 9.04 5.24 14.13
N GLY A 55 7.72 5.04 14.10
CA GLY A 55 6.86 5.33 12.94
C GLY A 55 6.75 4.20 11.93
N PHE A 56 7.20 2.99 12.25
CA PHE A 56 6.95 1.83 11.43
C PHE A 56 5.54 1.29 11.64
N ARG A 57 4.89 0.91 10.55
CA ARG A 57 3.53 0.36 10.54
C ARG A 57 3.56 -1.12 10.21
N PRO A 58 2.98 -1.98 11.06
CA PRO A 58 2.91 -3.42 10.81
C PRO A 58 1.92 -3.72 9.69
N THR A 59 2.29 -4.68 8.83
CA THR A 59 1.44 -5.14 7.74
C THR A 59 1.17 -6.62 7.81
N ARG A 60 0.10 -7.04 7.15
CA ARG A 60 -0.24 -8.45 6.99
C ARG A 60 0.20 -8.94 5.62
N GLN A 61 1.20 -9.80 5.61
CA GLN A 61 1.51 -10.61 4.46
C GLN A 61 0.68 -11.90 4.49
N SER A 62 -0.10 -12.15 3.45
CA SER A 62 -0.88 -13.39 3.39
C SER A 62 0.04 -14.60 3.19
N GLY A 63 0.05 -15.54 4.14
CA GLY A 63 0.66 -16.86 3.98
C GLY A 63 1.84 -17.21 4.90
N TYR A 64 2.41 -16.27 5.64
CA TYR A 64 3.57 -16.53 6.51
C TYR A 64 3.43 -15.92 7.89
N PRO A 65 2.68 -16.57 8.81
CA PRO A 65 2.38 -16.02 10.14
C PRO A 65 3.61 -15.82 11.04
N SER A 66 4.75 -16.44 10.69
CA SER A 66 6.01 -16.28 11.44
C SER A 66 6.89 -15.14 10.93
N ILE A 67 6.42 -14.38 9.94
CA ILE A 67 7.08 -13.19 9.42
C ILE A 67 6.15 -12.02 9.64
N ALA A 68 6.67 -10.97 10.26
CA ALA A 68 5.99 -9.70 10.40
C ALA A 68 6.72 -8.68 9.52
N ASN A 69 5.99 -8.00 8.64
CA ASN A 69 6.55 -6.92 7.84
C ASN A 69 6.15 -5.59 8.46
N TYR A 70 7.08 -4.64 8.46
CA TYR A 70 6.88 -3.28 8.92
C TYR A 70 7.40 -2.32 7.86
N TYR A 71 6.62 -1.30 7.56
CA TYR A 71 7.05 -0.22 6.68
C TYR A 71 7.23 1.05 7.49
N GLY A 72 8.29 1.80 7.21
CA GLY A 72 8.57 3.11 7.79
C GLY A 72 8.87 4.11 6.69
N LEU A 73 8.50 5.38 6.87
CA LEU A 73 8.85 6.44 5.93
C LEU A 73 10.17 7.08 6.33
N ASP A 74 11.17 7.04 5.47
CA ASP A 74 12.35 7.87 5.60
C ASP A 74 12.05 9.28 5.07
N ASP A 75 11.85 10.23 5.98
CA ASP A 75 11.47 11.62 5.65
C ASP A 75 12.50 12.30 4.73
N ALA A 76 13.79 11.91 4.81
CA ALA A 76 14.84 12.51 4.00
C ALA A 76 14.75 12.13 2.53
N SER A 77 14.54 10.84 2.23
CA SER A 77 14.44 10.34 0.86
C SER A 77 13.00 10.26 0.35
N GLY A 78 12.00 10.28 1.23
CA GLY A 78 10.59 10.05 0.91
C GLY A 78 10.29 8.62 0.45
N LYS A 79 11.20 7.67 0.71
CA LYS A 79 11.04 6.24 0.41
C LYS A 79 10.44 5.49 1.60
N LEU A 80 9.71 4.42 1.32
CA LEU A 80 9.31 3.45 2.35
C LEU A 80 10.46 2.45 2.57
N VAL A 81 10.82 2.27 3.83
CA VAL A 81 11.81 1.28 4.28
C VAL A 81 11.05 0.05 4.73
N ASP A 82 11.49 -1.12 4.26
CA ASP A 82 10.84 -2.41 4.49
C ASP A 82 11.67 -3.25 5.49
N LEU A 83 11.05 -3.57 6.64
CA LEU A 83 11.60 -4.46 7.65
C LEU A 83 10.88 -5.81 7.61
N HIS A 84 11.57 -6.83 7.18
CA HIS A 84 11.13 -8.22 7.28
C HIS A 84 11.59 -8.84 8.60
N VAL A 85 10.69 -8.98 9.55
CA VAL A 85 10.98 -9.46 10.90
C VAL A 85 10.61 -10.93 11.06
N TYR A 86 11.57 -11.74 11.44
CA TYR A 86 11.43 -13.17 11.68
C TYR A 86 11.56 -13.48 13.17
N TYR A 87 10.63 -14.24 13.70
CA TYR A 87 10.71 -14.79 15.05
C TYR A 87 11.04 -16.30 15.04
N ARG A 88 11.15 -16.87 13.85
CA ARG A 88 11.53 -18.24 13.56
C ARG A 88 12.27 -18.32 12.24
N THR A 89 13.27 -19.14 12.18
CA THR A 89 14.06 -19.38 10.99
C THR A 89 13.28 -20.28 10.01
N ILE A 90 12.35 -19.68 9.26
CA ILE A 90 11.57 -20.39 8.25
C ILE A 90 12.19 -20.23 6.87
N THR A 91 12.31 -21.34 6.13
CA THR A 91 12.99 -21.37 4.84
C THR A 91 12.38 -22.39 3.88
N GLY A 92 12.95 -22.49 2.68
CA GLY A 92 12.53 -23.36 1.59
C GLY A 92 11.71 -22.65 0.53
N ALA A 93 11.80 -23.13 -0.69
CA ALA A 93 11.15 -22.56 -1.87
C ALA A 93 9.62 -22.51 -1.74
N THR A 94 9.01 -21.55 -2.38
CA THR A 94 7.57 -21.39 -2.61
C THR A 94 6.75 -21.12 -1.34
N ILE A 95 6.66 -22.04 -0.39
CA ILE A 95 5.80 -21.95 0.80
C ILE A 95 6.57 -21.96 2.12
N LYS A 96 7.89 -21.72 2.08
CA LYS A 96 8.77 -21.78 3.27
C LYS A 96 8.46 -23.01 4.14
N SER A 97 8.68 -24.19 3.56
CA SER A 97 8.21 -25.47 4.10
C SER A 97 8.91 -25.94 5.36
N TYR A 98 10.06 -25.36 5.73
CA TYR A 98 10.90 -25.80 6.84
C TYR A 98 10.98 -24.73 7.93
N HIS A 99 10.98 -25.17 9.18
CA HIS A 99 11.44 -24.42 10.34
C HIS A 99 12.75 -25.04 10.84
N LEU A 100 13.84 -24.35 10.68
CA LEU A 100 15.15 -24.79 11.17
C LEU A 100 15.34 -24.25 12.59
N PRO A 101 15.68 -25.09 13.58
CA PRO A 101 15.87 -24.63 14.97
C PRO A 101 17.30 -24.04 15.16
N VAL A 102 17.61 -22.99 14.38
CA VAL A 102 18.97 -22.38 14.34
C VAL A 102 18.95 -20.93 14.84
N GLU A 103 17.88 -20.50 15.48
CA GLU A 103 17.75 -19.14 16.01
C GLU A 103 18.88 -18.83 17.03
N SER A 104 19.16 -19.75 17.94
CA SER A 104 20.25 -19.60 18.92
C SER A 104 21.62 -19.53 18.26
N MET A 105 21.87 -20.35 17.22
CA MET A 105 23.10 -20.31 16.44
C MET A 105 23.36 -18.93 15.85
N LEU A 106 22.32 -18.25 15.39
CA LEU A 106 22.42 -16.94 14.73
C LEU A 106 22.51 -15.78 15.72
N LEU A 107 21.81 -15.89 16.87
CA LEU A 107 21.70 -14.80 17.84
C LEU A 107 22.80 -14.79 18.88
N ASN A 108 23.25 -15.98 19.39
CA ASN A 108 24.20 -16.06 20.49
C ASN A 108 25.64 -15.65 20.09
N GLY A 109 25.99 -15.83 18.83
CA GLY A 109 27.30 -15.40 18.27
C GLY A 109 27.23 -14.11 17.45
N ALA A 110 26.16 -13.35 17.58
CA ALA A 110 26.00 -12.11 16.83
C ALA A 110 26.98 -11.03 17.33
N TRP A 111 27.56 -10.29 16.39
CA TRP A 111 28.48 -9.19 16.64
C TRP A 111 27.95 -7.91 16.01
N GLN A 112 28.26 -6.76 16.61
CA GLN A 112 27.80 -5.48 16.16
C GLN A 112 28.74 -4.87 15.12
N THR A 113 28.18 -4.35 14.02
CA THR A 113 28.93 -3.60 12.98
C THR A 113 29.16 -2.16 13.41
N GLU A 114 30.00 -1.43 12.68
CA GLU A 114 30.19 0.02 12.87
C GLU A 114 28.87 0.83 12.71
N ASP A 115 27.95 0.35 11.89
CA ASP A 115 26.62 0.92 11.70
C ASP A 115 25.62 0.55 12.83
N GLY A 116 26.06 -0.12 13.90
CA GLY A 116 25.21 -0.48 15.04
C GLY A 116 24.30 -1.68 14.82
N VAL A 117 24.42 -2.41 13.70
CA VAL A 117 23.57 -3.56 13.36
C VAL A 117 24.24 -4.86 13.77
N TYR A 118 23.49 -5.75 14.43
CA TYR A 118 24.01 -7.08 14.76
C TYR A 118 23.96 -8.02 13.56
N LEU A 119 25.08 -8.69 13.29
CA LEU A 119 25.22 -9.76 12.29
C LEU A 119 25.57 -11.09 13.00
N PRO A 120 25.10 -12.24 12.46
CA PRO A 120 25.52 -13.54 12.99
C PRO A 120 27.02 -13.76 12.75
N ALA A 121 27.62 -14.68 13.52
CA ALA A 121 28.96 -15.16 13.21
C ALA A 121 29.03 -15.68 11.76
N ARG A 122 30.14 -15.45 11.07
CA ARG A 122 30.28 -15.84 9.65
C ARG A 122 30.08 -17.32 9.40
N SER A 123 30.57 -18.17 10.31
CA SER A 123 30.35 -19.62 10.29
C SER A 123 28.87 -19.99 10.35
N ALA A 124 28.10 -19.34 11.22
CA ALA A 124 26.65 -19.54 11.35
C ALA A 124 25.89 -19.05 10.10
N GLU A 125 26.27 -17.90 9.57
CA GLU A 125 25.70 -17.37 8.32
C GLU A 125 26.01 -18.28 7.13
N LEU A 126 27.24 -18.78 7.02
CA LEU A 126 27.66 -19.73 5.98
C LEU A 126 26.85 -21.03 6.04
N VAL A 127 26.70 -21.62 7.25
CA VAL A 127 25.86 -22.82 7.44
C VAL A 127 24.45 -22.58 6.94
N LEU A 128 23.84 -21.51 7.40
CA LEU A 128 22.46 -21.17 7.01
C LEU A 128 22.33 -20.88 5.51
N PHE A 129 23.28 -20.16 4.93
CA PHE A 129 23.30 -19.85 3.51
C PHE A 129 23.32 -21.11 2.65
N VAL A 130 24.25 -22.04 2.92
CA VAL A 130 24.37 -23.31 2.17
C VAL A 130 23.08 -24.14 2.29
N ILE A 131 22.53 -24.28 3.48
CA ILE A 131 21.29 -25.04 3.72
C ILE A 131 20.12 -24.38 2.95
N ARG A 132 19.93 -23.08 3.05
CA ARG A 132 18.84 -22.35 2.39
C ARG A 132 18.91 -22.48 0.87
N LYS A 133 20.06 -22.17 0.29
CA LYS A 133 20.25 -22.21 -1.18
C LYS A 133 20.09 -23.60 -1.73
N THR A 134 20.56 -24.62 -1.01
CA THR A 134 20.40 -26.00 -1.45
C THR A 134 18.95 -26.49 -1.33
N LEU A 135 18.21 -26.07 -0.29
CA LEU A 135 16.76 -26.37 -0.17
C LEU A 135 15.95 -25.79 -1.33
N ASP A 136 16.34 -24.64 -1.87
CA ASP A 136 15.68 -24.08 -3.05
C ASP A 136 15.85 -25.03 -4.26
N TYR A 137 17.00 -25.72 -4.41
CA TYR A 137 17.23 -26.70 -5.47
C TYR A 137 16.38 -27.97 -5.34
N ALA A 138 15.80 -28.25 -4.18
CA ALA A 138 14.86 -29.37 -4.04
C ALA A 138 13.57 -29.22 -4.89
N VAL A 139 13.32 -28.02 -5.43
CA VAL A 139 12.22 -27.71 -6.36
C VAL A 139 12.78 -27.54 -7.76
N LEU A 140 12.30 -28.34 -8.72
CA LEU A 140 12.83 -28.40 -10.08
C LEU A 140 12.84 -27.02 -10.79
N SER A 141 11.77 -26.23 -10.64
CA SER A 141 11.70 -24.90 -11.24
C SER A 141 12.78 -23.93 -10.72
N GLU A 142 13.22 -24.08 -9.48
CA GLU A 142 14.33 -23.29 -8.92
C GLU A 142 15.69 -23.84 -9.32
N ALA A 143 15.83 -25.17 -9.42
CA ALA A 143 17.04 -25.81 -9.88
C ALA A 143 17.37 -25.45 -11.35
N LEU A 144 16.34 -25.21 -12.18
CA LEU A 144 16.46 -24.81 -13.59
C LEU A 144 16.82 -23.33 -13.81
N ARG A 145 16.90 -22.48 -12.78
CA ARG A 145 17.18 -21.04 -12.92
C ARG A 145 18.71 -20.77 -12.96
N PRO A 146 19.33 -20.63 -14.12
CA PRO A 146 20.79 -20.51 -14.22
C PRO A 146 21.32 -19.13 -13.76
N ARG A 147 20.51 -18.06 -13.87
CA ARG A 147 20.94 -16.68 -13.59
C ARG A 147 21.30 -16.40 -12.12
N ARG A 148 20.78 -17.19 -11.18
CA ARG A 148 21.08 -17.02 -9.74
C ARG A 148 22.35 -17.74 -9.29
N TRP A 149 22.91 -18.63 -10.11
CA TRP A 149 24.07 -19.41 -9.71
C TRP A 149 25.30 -18.53 -9.42
N ARG A 150 25.66 -17.63 -10.33
CA ARG A 150 26.85 -16.75 -10.15
C ARG A 150 26.73 -15.91 -8.87
N ALA A 151 25.62 -15.25 -8.67
CA ALA A 151 25.39 -14.45 -7.45
C ALA A 151 25.47 -15.29 -6.17
N ASN A 152 24.99 -16.54 -6.19
CA ASN A 152 25.11 -17.45 -5.05
C ASN A 152 26.57 -17.92 -4.84
N ALA A 153 27.33 -18.15 -5.90
CA ALA A 153 28.75 -18.52 -5.81
C ALA A 153 29.59 -17.36 -5.24
N ASP A 154 29.35 -16.15 -5.71
CA ASP A 154 30.02 -14.93 -5.22
C ASP A 154 29.70 -14.65 -3.75
N GLU A 155 28.46 -14.85 -3.32
CA GLU A 155 28.03 -14.71 -1.92
C GLU A 155 28.66 -15.80 -1.05
N LEU A 156 28.72 -17.05 -1.55
CA LEU A 156 29.39 -18.16 -0.88
C LEU A 156 30.89 -17.91 -0.69
N GLU A 157 31.56 -17.41 -1.70
CA GLU A 157 33.00 -17.09 -1.64
C GLU A 157 33.25 -16.01 -0.60
N TRP A 158 32.43 -14.96 -0.59
CA TRP A 158 32.50 -13.89 0.41
C TRP A 158 32.28 -14.41 1.83
N LEU A 159 31.30 -15.28 2.06
CA LEU A 159 31.01 -15.89 3.36
C LEU A 159 32.09 -16.86 3.82
N SER A 160 32.78 -17.56 2.90
CA SER A 160 33.80 -18.58 3.22
C SER A 160 35.11 -17.96 3.69
N LYS A 161 35.34 -16.65 3.51
CA LYS A 161 36.59 -15.99 3.89
C LYS A 161 36.76 -15.99 5.42
N GLY A 162 37.84 -16.62 5.91
CA GLY A 162 38.18 -16.64 7.33
C GLY A 162 37.31 -17.57 8.19
N VAL A 163 36.52 -18.44 7.60
CA VAL A 163 35.69 -19.41 8.34
C VAL A 163 36.49 -20.70 8.59
N ASN A 164 36.46 -21.15 9.86
CA ASN A 164 37.06 -22.44 10.26
C ASN A 164 36.05 -23.58 10.01
N GLU A 165 36.52 -24.64 9.34
CA GLU A 165 35.70 -25.84 9.07
C GLU A 165 35.32 -26.62 10.33
N GLU A 166 36.16 -26.61 11.36
CA GLU A 166 35.86 -27.24 12.65
C GLU A 166 34.68 -26.57 13.37
N GLU A 167 34.64 -25.24 13.32
CA GLU A 167 33.52 -24.45 13.85
C GLU A 167 32.22 -24.76 13.10
N VAL A 168 32.26 -24.82 11.78
CA VAL A 168 31.11 -25.23 10.96
C VAL A 168 30.65 -26.64 11.32
N ALA A 169 31.58 -27.58 11.51
CA ALA A 169 31.23 -28.93 11.90
C ALA A 169 30.60 -29.01 13.31
N ALA A 170 31.10 -28.19 14.24
CA ALA A 170 30.52 -28.08 15.58
C ALA A 170 29.10 -27.52 15.53
N LEU A 171 28.87 -26.43 14.81
CA LEU A 171 27.54 -25.82 14.65
C LEU A 171 26.52 -26.78 14.01
N LEU A 172 26.94 -27.55 13.01
CA LEU A 172 26.07 -28.57 12.40
C LEU A 172 25.71 -29.68 13.39
N ARG A 173 26.69 -30.19 14.17
CA ARG A 173 26.43 -31.24 15.19
C ARG A 173 25.48 -30.76 16.27
N GLU A 174 25.62 -29.52 16.72
CA GLU A 174 24.79 -28.94 17.78
C GLU A 174 23.38 -28.59 17.30
N HIS A 175 23.25 -27.93 16.16
CA HIS A 175 21.98 -27.33 15.76
C HIS A 175 21.25 -28.10 14.63
N LEU A 176 21.97 -28.85 13.80
CA LEU A 176 21.43 -29.61 12.66
C LEU A 176 22.05 -31.01 12.54
N PRO A 177 21.93 -31.85 13.57
CA PRO A 177 22.61 -33.15 13.64
C PRO A 177 22.25 -34.12 12.51
N THR A 178 21.14 -33.88 11.82
CA THR A 178 20.72 -34.65 10.64
C THR A 178 21.53 -34.32 9.39
N VAL A 179 22.34 -33.27 9.41
CA VAL A 179 23.19 -32.82 8.29
C VAL A 179 24.66 -32.99 8.70
N ASP A 180 25.28 -34.09 8.31
CA ASP A 180 26.69 -34.34 8.57
C ASP A 180 27.58 -33.40 7.76
N PHE A 181 28.83 -33.20 8.23
CA PHE A 181 29.77 -32.27 7.60
C PHE A 181 30.22 -32.74 6.19
N ALA A 182 30.21 -34.04 5.91
CA ALA A 182 30.56 -34.55 4.58
C ALA A 182 29.49 -34.18 3.56
N LEU A 183 28.21 -34.29 3.93
CA LEU A 183 27.08 -33.79 3.12
C LEU A 183 27.20 -32.27 2.95
N PHE A 184 27.40 -31.53 4.04
CA PHE A 184 27.54 -30.07 3.97
C PHE A 184 28.60 -29.62 2.95
N ARG A 185 29.77 -30.23 2.94
CA ARG A 185 30.82 -29.95 1.94
C ARG A 185 30.34 -30.18 0.51
N LYS A 186 29.67 -31.31 0.24
CA LYS A 186 29.05 -31.59 -1.08
C LYS A 186 28.07 -30.55 -1.51
N LEU A 187 27.23 -30.03 -0.57
CA LEU A 187 26.25 -28.97 -0.83
C LEU A 187 26.96 -27.64 -1.13
N ARG A 188 27.95 -27.26 -0.33
CA ARG A 188 28.77 -26.06 -0.52
C ARG A 188 29.48 -26.08 -1.89
N ASP A 189 30.11 -27.20 -2.24
CA ASP A 189 30.82 -27.34 -3.50
C ASP A 189 29.86 -27.30 -4.72
N ALA A 190 28.64 -27.80 -4.57
CA ALA A 190 27.59 -27.68 -5.60
C ALA A 190 27.11 -26.25 -5.83
N ILE A 191 27.19 -25.38 -4.83
CA ILE A 191 26.92 -23.95 -4.98
C ILE A 191 28.12 -23.24 -5.62
N ARG A 192 29.35 -23.60 -5.23
CA ARG A 192 30.60 -23.02 -5.75
C ARG A 192 30.81 -23.33 -7.22
N SER A 193 30.58 -24.58 -7.63
CA SER A 193 30.83 -25.05 -9.00
C SER A 193 29.56 -24.94 -9.85
N ASN A 194 29.73 -24.74 -11.17
CA ASN A 194 28.62 -24.80 -12.14
C ASN A 194 28.16 -26.25 -12.36
N THR A 195 27.69 -26.89 -11.30
CA THR A 195 27.22 -28.27 -11.30
C THR A 195 25.95 -28.39 -12.15
N SER A 196 25.76 -29.58 -12.77
CA SER A 196 24.55 -29.86 -13.57
C SER A 196 23.27 -29.68 -12.74
N THR A 197 22.19 -29.26 -13.41
CA THR A 197 20.86 -29.09 -12.80
C THR A 197 20.38 -30.36 -12.08
N VAL A 198 20.62 -31.54 -12.70
CA VAL A 198 20.25 -32.83 -12.12
C VAL A 198 20.97 -33.03 -10.77
N ARG A 199 22.27 -32.82 -10.73
CA ARG A 199 23.05 -32.96 -9.49
C ARG A 199 22.61 -32.00 -8.41
N ARG A 200 22.35 -30.73 -8.76
CA ARG A 200 21.77 -29.74 -7.81
C ARG A 200 20.43 -30.19 -7.25
N PHE A 201 19.54 -30.67 -8.13
CA PHE A 201 18.22 -31.19 -7.72
C PHE A 201 18.36 -32.40 -6.79
N LEU A 202 19.22 -33.39 -7.13
CA LEU A 202 19.44 -34.56 -6.30
C LEU A 202 20.00 -34.19 -4.90
N LEU A 203 20.97 -33.29 -4.84
CA LEU A 203 21.50 -32.78 -3.57
C LEU A 203 20.44 -32.02 -2.77
N GLY A 204 19.63 -31.20 -3.42
CA GLY A 204 18.49 -30.55 -2.79
C GLY A 204 17.49 -31.55 -2.20
N ARG A 205 17.19 -32.63 -2.93
CA ARG A 205 16.31 -33.72 -2.46
C ARG A 205 16.93 -34.50 -1.30
N ALA A 206 18.25 -34.76 -1.36
CA ALA A 206 18.96 -35.43 -0.27
C ALA A 206 18.90 -34.59 1.01
N LEU A 207 19.21 -33.28 0.93
CA LEU A 207 19.07 -32.37 2.07
C LEU A 207 17.61 -32.29 2.59
N ALA A 208 16.64 -32.17 1.69
CA ALA A 208 15.23 -32.14 2.03
C ALA A 208 14.77 -33.40 2.79
N SER A 209 15.34 -34.57 2.44
CA SER A 209 15.08 -35.82 3.16
C SER A 209 15.65 -35.80 4.57
N ARG A 210 16.88 -35.31 4.76
CA ARG A 210 17.51 -35.18 6.09
C ARG A 210 16.77 -34.20 7.00
N LEU A 211 16.18 -33.14 6.41
CA LEU A 211 15.44 -32.12 7.14
C LEU A 211 13.94 -32.37 7.28
N ARG A 212 13.46 -33.60 6.96
CA ARG A 212 12.05 -33.98 7.16
C ARG A 212 11.50 -33.71 8.56
N PRO A 213 12.24 -33.93 9.67
CA PRO A 213 11.76 -33.61 11.01
C PRO A 213 11.39 -32.14 11.21
N HIS A 214 11.96 -31.23 10.40
CA HIS A 214 11.77 -29.78 10.46
C HIS A 214 10.70 -29.27 9.50
N LEU A 215 9.90 -30.17 8.88
CA LEU A 215 8.79 -29.77 8.00
C LEU A 215 7.67 -29.12 8.80
N ARG A 216 7.22 -27.96 8.34
CA ARG A 216 6.07 -27.21 8.91
C ARG A 216 4.73 -27.82 8.56
N HIS A 217 4.65 -28.47 7.43
CA HIS A 217 3.40 -29.01 6.87
C HIS A 217 3.56 -30.47 6.46
N ARG A 218 2.60 -31.30 6.79
CA ARG A 218 2.53 -32.68 6.29
C ARG A 218 2.37 -32.67 4.75
N ALA A 219 2.86 -33.71 4.10
CA ALA A 219 2.93 -33.78 2.64
C ALA A 219 1.62 -33.43 1.90
N PRO A 220 0.43 -33.94 2.28
CA PRO A 220 -0.81 -33.59 1.57
C PRO A 220 -1.14 -32.09 1.68
N LEU A 221 -1.00 -31.50 2.89
CA LEU A 221 -1.24 -30.07 3.09
C LEU A 221 -0.22 -29.21 2.34
N ALA A 222 1.05 -29.61 2.33
CA ALA A 222 2.09 -28.91 1.58
C ALA A 222 1.77 -28.88 0.06
N THR A 223 1.23 -29.95 -0.50
CA THR A 223 0.82 -30.02 -1.90
C THR A 223 -0.34 -29.06 -2.18
N VAL A 224 -1.39 -29.07 -1.36
CA VAL A 224 -2.52 -28.12 -1.47
C VAL A 224 -2.05 -26.67 -1.40
N LEU A 225 -1.18 -26.34 -0.45
CA LEU A 225 -0.65 -24.98 -0.29
C LEU A 225 0.20 -24.56 -1.50
N ARG A 226 1.01 -25.46 -2.07
CA ARG A 226 1.80 -25.18 -3.28
C ARG A 226 0.89 -24.95 -4.49
N THR A 227 -0.11 -25.79 -4.70
CA THR A 227 -1.08 -25.64 -5.80
C THR A 227 -1.83 -24.32 -5.66
N ARG A 228 -2.35 -24.01 -4.46
CA ARG A 228 -3.00 -22.72 -4.18
C ARG A 228 -2.07 -21.53 -4.45
N HIS A 229 -0.80 -21.61 -4.03
CA HIS A 229 0.18 -20.58 -4.30
C HIS A 229 0.43 -20.39 -5.79
N LEU A 230 0.57 -21.49 -6.55
CA LEU A 230 0.72 -21.44 -8.00
C LEU A 230 -0.50 -20.81 -8.68
N CYS A 231 -1.71 -21.28 -8.36
CA CYS A 231 -2.95 -20.72 -8.90
C CYS A 231 -3.09 -19.23 -8.60
N THR A 232 -2.80 -18.80 -7.36
CA THR A 232 -2.88 -17.39 -6.98
C THR A 232 -1.82 -16.54 -7.68
N THR A 233 -0.63 -17.09 -7.92
CA THR A 233 0.45 -16.40 -8.64
C THR A 233 0.12 -16.24 -10.11
N LEU A 234 -0.39 -17.28 -10.76
CA LEU A 234 -0.87 -17.24 -12.15
C LEU A 234 -2.06 -16.25 -12.29
N TRP A 235 -3.04 -16.34 -11.40
CA TRP A 235 -4.17 -15.42 -11.39
C TRP A 235 -3.73 -13.94 -11.26
N ARG A 236 -2.80 -13.66 -10.38
CA ARG A 236 -2.23 -12.30 -10.22
C ARG A 236 -1.47 -11.87 -11.47
N ALA A 237 -0.68 -12.78 -12.07
CA ALA A 237 0.04 -12.50 -13.31
C ALA A 237 -0.92 -12.15 -14.46
N VAL A 238 -2.00 -12.93 -14.65
CA VAL A 238 -3.04 -12.65 -15.64
C VAL A 238 -3.72 -11.29 -15.38
N ARG A 239 -4.01 -10.97 -14.12
CA ARG A 239 -4.64 -9.70 -13.74
C ARG A 239 -3.64 -8.56 -13.57
N ARG A 240 -2.36 -8.76 -13.81
CA ARG A 240 -1.28 -7.78 -13.57
C ARG A 240 -1.30 -7.17 -12.16
N GLN A 241 -1.80 -7.92 -11.18
CA GLN A 241 -1.87 -7.47 -9.78
C GLN A 241 -0.55 -7.74 -9.08
N ARG A 242 0.04 -6.70 -8.49
CA ARG A 242 1.20 -6.84 -7.59
C ARG A 242 0.78 -7.51 -6.27
N ARG A 243 1.73 -8.15 -5.59
CA ARG A 243 1.55 -8.50 -4.18
C ARG A 243 1.56 -7.21 -3.39
N ALA A 244 0.42 -6.84 -2.87
CA ALA A 244 0.29 -5.67 -2.03
C ALA A 244 -0.19 -6.11 -0.64
N GLU A 245 0.39 -5.54 0.38
CA GLU A 245 0.10 -5.85 1.77
C GLU A 245 -1.00 -4.95 2.32
N THR A 246 -1.58 -5.34 3.44
CA THR A 246 -2.59 -4.55 4.14
C THR A 246 -2.09 -4.17 5.52
N LEU A 247 -2.43 -2.98 6.01
CA LEU A 247 -2.06 -2.54 7.34
C LEU A 247 -2.80 -3.38 8.40
N LEU A 248 -2.08 -3.78 9.45
CA LEU A 248 -2.67 -4.54 10.57
C LEU A 248 -3.55 -3.68 11.46
N SER A 249 -3.24 -2.39 11.58
CA SER A 249 -4.03 -1.40 12.32
C SER A 249 -5.37 -1.05 11.64
N GLY A 250 -5.63 -1.59 10.46
CA GLY A 250 -6.65 -1.10 9.53
C GLY A 250 -6.04 -0.11 8.54
N GLY A 251 -6.70 0.08 7.40
CA GLY A 251 -6.32 1.09 6.42
C GLY A 251 -7.00 2.44 6.71
N ALA A 252 -6.93 3.34 5.73
CA ALA A 252 -7.51 4.67 5.84
C ALA A 252 -8.19 5.10 4.54
N VAL A 253 -9.19 5.96 4.66
CA VAL A 253 -9.81 6.67 3.53
C VAL A 253 -9.28 8.10 3.50
N MET A 254 -8.51 8.43 2.48
CA MET A 254 -7.90 9.74 2.26
C MET A 254 -8.72 10.51 1.24
N GLY A 255 -9.25 11.67 1.61
CA GLY A 255 -9.94 12.58 0.71
C GLY A 255 -8.97 13.58 0.07
N VAL A 256 -9.07 13.77 -1.25
CA VAL A 256 -8.33 14.82 -1.98
C VAL A 256 -9.32 15.85 -2.48
N VAL A 257 -9.18 17.08 -2.01
CA VAL A 257 -10.08 18.19 -2.38
C VAL A 257 -9.29 19.40 -2.91
N GLY A 258 -9.96 20.34 -3.54
CA GLY A 258 -9.34 21.55 -4.08
C GLY A 258 -9.99 22.00 -5.39
N SER A 259 -9.62 23.20 -5.87
CA SER A 259 -10.16 23.80 -7.09
C SER A 259 -9.77 23.04 -8.36
N ASP A 260 -10.45 23.33 -9.48
CA ASP A 260 -10.03 22.77 -10.76
C ASP A 260 -8.64 23.30 -11.14
N ALA A 261 -7.88 22.49 -11.86
CA ALA A 261 -6.47 22.72 -12.19
C ALA A 261 -5.47 22.82 -11.01
N SER A 262 -5.87 22.49 -9.77
CA SER A 262 -4.98 22.50 -8.60
C SER A 262 -4.00 21.30 -8.51
N GLY A 263 -4.01 20.37 -9.46
CA GLY A 263 -3.09 19.23 -9.47
C GLY A 263 -3.61 17.95 -8.80
N LYS A 264 -4.90 17.88 -8.39
CA LYS A 264 -5.51 16.72 -7.70
C LYS A 264 -5.21 15.37 -8.37
N SER A 265 -5.50 15.24 -9.65
CA SER A 265 -5.34 13.96 -10.36
C SER A 265 -3.87 13.55 -10.47
N THR A 266 -2.93 14.51 -10.51
CA THR A 266 -1.49 14.23 -10.46
C THR A 266 -1.12 13.72 -9.08
N LEU A 267 -1.55 14.41 -8.00
CA LEU A 267 -1.29 13.98 -6.64
C LEU A 267 -1.86 12.59 -6.34
N VAL A 268 -3.13 12.33 -6.71
CA VAL A 268 -3.78 11.02 -6.56
C VAL A 268 -2.96 9.92 -7.25
N ARG A 269 -2.50 10.16 -8.48
CA ARG A 269 -1.70 9.20 -9.24
C ARG A 269 -0.36 8.92 -8.56
N GLU A 270 0.39 9.96 -8.16
CA GLU A 270 1.71 9.81 -7.56
C GLU A 270 1.64 9.18 -6.16
N VAL A 271 0.68 9.60 -5.32
CA VAL A 271 0.45 8.98 -4.00
C VAL A 271 0.00 7.52 -4.15
N SER A 272 -0.89 7.22 -5.12
CA SER A 272 -1.30 5.84 -5.40
C SER A 272 -0.14 4.97 -5.89
N ARG A 273 0.78 5.51 -6.69
CA ARG A 273 1.97 4.80 -7.17
C ARG A 273 2.91 4.52 -6.01
N TRP A 274 3.23 5.53 -5.20
CA TRP A 274 4.12 5.42 -4.06
C TRP A 274 3.61 4.40 -3.03
N LEU A 275 2.38 4.54 -2.54
CA LEU A 275 1.80 3.60 -1.58
C LEU A 275 1.59 2.21 -2.20
N GLY A 276 1.18 2.15 -3.47
CA GLY A 276 0.91 0.91 -4.20
C GLY A 276 2.17 0.10 -4.56
N GLU A 277 3.35 0.59 -4.26
CA GLU A 277 4.59 -0.17 -4.39
C GLU A 277 4.61 -1.36 -3.42
N PHE A 278 4.13 -1.15 -2.20
CA PHE A 278 4.12 -2.15 -1.13
C PHE A 278 2.71 -2.45 -0.59
N LEU A 279 1.84 -1.46 -0.52
CA LEU A 279 0.55 -1.54 0.14
C LEU A 279 -0.63 -1.68 -0.83
N SER A 280 -1.70 -2.27 -0.34
CA SER A 280 -2.97 -2.37 -1.10
C SER A 280 -3.65 -1.01 -1.15
N VAL A 281 -3.71 -0.42 -2.34
CA VAL A 281 -4.32 0.90 -2.58
C VAL A 281 -5.51 0.75 -3.53
N ALA A 282 -6.57 1.47 -3.24
CA ALA A 282 -7.70 1.65 -4.14
C ALA A 282 -7.97 3.14 -4.35
N THR A 283 -8.29 3.53 -5.59
CA THR A 283 -8.74 4.89 -5.90
C THR A 283 -10.24 4.90 -6.19
N VAL A 284 -10.92 5.93 -5.73
CA VAL A 284 -12.34 6.16 -6.01
C VAL A 284 -12.56 7.63 -6.40
N HIS A 285 -13.55 7.92 -7.21
CA HIS A 285 -13.84 9.28 -7.67
C HIS A 285 -15.20 9.74 -7.13
N GLY A 286 -15.22 10.55 -6.07
CA GLY A 286 -16.43 11.03 -5.41
C GLY A 286 -17.23 12.06 -6.25
N GLY A 287 -16.57 12.81 -7.13
CA GLY A 287 -17.24 13.77 -8.00
C GLY A 287 -18.07 13.11 -9.12
N LYS A 288 -17.65 11.92 -9.58
CA LYS A 288 -18.34 11.14 -10.62
C LYS A 288 -18.50 9.69 -10.16
N PRO A 289 -19.40 9.43 -9.19
CA PRO A 289 -19.57 8.08 -8.67
C PRO A 289 -20.11 7.15 -9.77
N PRO A 290 -19.70 5.87 -9.77
CA PRO A 290 -20.24 4.89 -10.68
C PRO A 290 -21.70 4.61 -10.37
N PRO A 291 -22.54 4.27 -11.38
CA PRO A 291 -23.91 3.89 -11.15
C PRO A 291 -24.02 2.65 -10.27
N THR A 292 -25.06 2.58 -9.48
CA THR A 292 -25.42 1.37 -8.73
C THR A 292 -26.45 0.55 -9.50
N ALA A 293 -26.75 -0.69 -9.09
CA ALA A 293 -27.79 -1.50 -9.72
C ALA A 293 -29.16 -0.79 -9.74
N VAL A 294 -29.45 0.02 -8.71
CA VAL A 294 -30.72 0.80 -8.60
C VAL A 294 -30.71 2.03 -9.53
N THR A 295 -29.55 2.67 -9.72
CA THR A 295 -29.44 3.91 -10.50
C THR A 295 -29.03 3.66 -11.96
N LEU A 296 -28.71 2.42 -12.34
CA LEU A 296 -28.22 2.08 -13.67
C LEU A 296 -29.28 2.38 -14.75
N ALA A 297 -30.50 1.91 -14.58
CA ALA A 297 -31.58 2.11 -15.56
C ALA A 297 -31.97 3.61 -15.70
N PRO A 298 -32.27 4.37 -14.62
CA PRO A 298 -32.50 5.80 -14.74
C PRO A 298 -31.34 6.55 -15.39
N ARG A 299 -30.10 6.18 -15.05
CA ARG A 299 -28.90 6.83 -15.58
C ARG A 299 -28.67 6.54 -17.07
N ALA A 300 -29.05 5.38 -17.56
CA ALA A 300 -28.99 5.03 -18.98
C ALA A 300 -30.03 5.82 -19.81
N LEU A 301 -31.18 6.16 -19.21
CA LEU A 301 -32.24 6.95 -19.88
C LEU A 301 -31.90 8.46 -19.94
N LEU A 302 -31.13 8.99 -19.00
CA LEU A 302 -30.78 10.41 -18.95
C LEU A 302 -30.13 10.96 -20.22
N PRO A 303 -29.16 10.29 -20.87
CA PRO A 303 -28.58 10.78 -22.13
C PRO A 303 -29.62 10.89 -23.26
N LEU A 304 -30.57 9.97 -23.31
CA LEU A 304 -31.65 9.98 -24.28
C LEU A 304 -32.60 11.19 -24.04
N LEU A 305 -32.96 11.42 -22.79
CA LEU A 305 -33.77 12.60 -22.41
C LEU A 305 -33.03 13.91 -22.71
N TRP A 306 -31.74 13.99 -22.49
CA TRP A 306 -30.92 15.17 -22.81
C TRP A 306 -30.69 15.36 -24.32
N ARG A 307 -30.73 14.31 -25.11
CA ARG A 307 -30.69 14.41 -26.58
C ARG A 307 -31.97 15.01 -27.14
N LEU A 308 -33.08 14.67 -26.51
CA LEU A 308 -34.39 15.21 -26.86
C LEU A 308 -34.61 16.64 -26.32
N MET A 309 -33.88 17.01 -25.25
CA MET A 309 -34.06 18.29 -24.56
C MET A 309 -32.71 18.92 -24.17
N PRO A 310 -31.93 19.45 -25.15
CA PRO A 310 -30.56 19.92 -24.90
C PRO A 310 -30.45 21.13 -23.96
N ARG A 311 -31.56 21.88 -23.77
CA ARG A 311 -31.63 23.02 -22.82
C ARG A 311 -31.55 22.60 -21.35
N TYR A 312 -31.78 21.32 -21.03
CA TYR A 312 -31.81 20.78 -19.66
C TYR A 312 -30.55 19.95 -19.33
N ARG A 313 -29.48 20.12 -20.08
CA ARG A 313 -28.18 19.50 -19.76
C ARG A 313 -27.69 20.04 -18.41
N LEU A 314 -27.38 19.13 -17.48
CA LEU A 314 -27.00 19.48 -16.11
C LEU A 314 -25.82 20.45 -16.02
N SER A 315 -24.82 20.30 -16.88
CA SER A 315 -23.68 21.22 -16.95
C SER A 315 -24.08 22.65 -17.31
N ARG A 316 -25.14 22.83 -18.10
CA ARG A 316 -25.70 24.15 -18.39
C ARG A 316 -26.59 24.64 -17.25
N LEU A 317 -27.37 23.76 -16.64
CA LEU A 317 -28.22 24.11 -15.51
C LEU A 317 -27.41 24.46 -14.25
N GLU A 318 -26.30 23.75 -13.99
CA GLU A 318 -25.34 24.10 -12.93
C GLU A 318 -24.67 25.44 -13.23
N ALA A 319 -24.22 25.66 -14.45
CA ALA A 319 -23.65 26.94 -14.87
C ALA A 319 -24.70 28.08 -14.80
N ASP A 320 -25.91 27.85 -15.28
CA ASP A 320 -27.01 28.83 -15.26
C ASP A 320 -27.53 29.11 -13.83
N ALA A 321 -27.51 28.09 -12.95
CA ALA A 321 -27.87 28.25 -11.54
C ALA A 321 -26.77 28.97 -10.73
N GLU A 322 -25.51 28.78 -11.11
CA GLU A 322 -24.36 29.49 -10.55
C GLU A 322 -24.23 30.92 -11.09
N GLU A 323 -24.69 31.19 -12.30
CA GLU A 323 -24.56 32.49 -12.99
C GLU A 323 -25.67 33.47 -12.63
N ARG A 324 -26.83 32.96 -12.25
CA ARG A 324 -28.01 33.78 -11.95
C ARG A 324 -28.21 33.88 -10.43
N SER A 325 -28.25 35.13 -9.94
CA SER A 325 -28.76 35.49 -8.62
C SER A 325 -30.16 34.81 -8.39
N THR A 326 -30.73 34.94 -7.20
CA THR A 326 -32.05 34.42 -6.76
C THR A 326 -33.14 34.34 -7.81
N THR A 327 -33.19 35.30 -8.74
CA THR A 327 -34.16 35.37 -9.85
C THR A 327 -34.00 34.23 -10.87
N GLY A 328 -32.80 33.74 -11.12
CA GLY A 328 -32.56 32.63 -12.08
C GLY A 328 -32.94 31.26 -11.55
N LEU A 329 -32.77 31.04 -10.26
CA LEU A 329 -33.26 29.83 -9.57
C LEU A 329 -34.78 29.76 -9.54
N GLU A 330 -35.50 30.88 -9.38
CA GLU A 330 -36.97 30.93 -9.45
C GLU A 330 -37.50 30.62 -10.85
N THR A 331 -36.81 31.10 -11.89
CA THR A 331 -37.20 30.80 -13.29
C THR A 331 -36.96 29.33 -13.65
N MET A 332 -35.91 28.71 -13.14
CA MET A 332 -35.64 27.27 -13.27
C MET A 332 -36.69 26.44 -12.52
N ARG A 333 -37.09 26.86 -11.33
CA ARG A 333 -38.08 26.19 -10.47
C ARG A 333 -39.47 26.12 -11.11
N ARG A 334 -39.83 27.07 -11.95
CA ARG A 334 -41.06 27.08 -12.74
C ARG A 334 -41.06 26.09 -13.91
N GLY A 335 -39.88 25.54 -14.27
CA GLY A 335 -39.75 24.56 -15.35
C GLY A 335 -40.27 23.17 -14.95
N ARG A 336 -41.19 22.58 -15.71
CA ARG A 336 -41.76 21.22 -15.48
C ARG A 336 -40.73 20.11 -15.32
N LEU A 337 -39.49 20.35 -15.77
CA LEU A 337 -38.38 19.35 -15.75
C LEU A 337 -37.41 19.54 -14.59
N PHE A 338 -37.63 20.52 -13.73
CA PHE A 338 -36.80 20.72 -12.53
C PHE A 338 -36.82 19.50 -11.59
N ILE A 339 -37.92 18.73 -11.60
CA ILE A 339 -38.02 17.45 -10.88
C ILE A 339 -36.91 16.44 -11.28
N LEU A 340 -36.53 16.40 -12.55
CA LEU A 340 -35.47 15.51 -13.03
C LEU A 340 -34.10 15.92 -12.48
N TYR A 341 -33.83 17.22 -12.34
CA TYR A 341 -32.63 17.74 -11.68
C TYR A 341 -32.63 17.33 -10.21
N ALA A 342 -33.70 17.53 -9.49
CA ALA A 342 -33.81 17.18 -8.07
C ALA A 342 -33.66 15.67 -7.83
N LEU A 343 -34.30 14.84 -8.66
CA LEU A 343 -34.16 13.38 -8.60
C LEU A 343 -32.72 12.94 -8.87
N ARG A 344 -32.05 13.56 -9.83
CA ARG A 344 -30.67 13.27 -10.13
C ARG A 344 -29.73 13.64 -8.97
N ALA A 345 -29.95 14.79 -8.31
CA ALA A 345 -29.17 15.20 -7.15
C ALA A 345 -29.25 14.15 -6.03
N VAL A 346 -30.44 13.68 -5.73
CA VAL A 346 -30.68 12.59 -4.77
C VAL A 346 -29.99 11.29 -5.21
N MET A 347 -30.06 10.93 -6.51
CA MET A 347 -29.37 9.74 -7.04
C MET A 347 -27.86 9.85 -6.87
N VAL A 348 -27.25 10.99 -7.19
CA VAL A 348 -25.82 11.24 -7.01
C VAL A 348 -25.42 11.14 -5.54
N GLY A 349 -26.20 11.72 -4.64
CA GLY A 349 -26.02 11.59 -3.19
C GLY A 349 -26.03 10.12 -2.73
N TYR A 350 -26.97 9.32 -3.24
CA TYR A 350 -27.04 7.89 -2.96
C TYR A 350 -25.82 7.12 -3.50
N GLU A 351 -25.41 7.40 -4.73
CA GLU A 351 -24.23 6.79 -5.36
C GLU A 351 -22.94 7.13 -4.59
N ARG A 352 -22.75 8.40 -4.19
CA ARG A 352 -21.64 8.87 -3.34
C ARG A 352 -21.60 8.12 -2.01
N LYS A 353 -22.73 8.06 -1.30
CA LYS A 353 -22.83 7.30 -0.06
C LYS A 353 -22.42 5.83 -0.24
N ARG A 354 -22.98 5.16 -1.25
CA ARG A 354 -22.67 3.74 -1.52
C ARG A 354 -21.21 3.52 -1.85
N LEU A 355 -20.61 4.40 -2.65
CA LEU A 355 -19.19 4.37 -3.01
C LEU A 355 -18.31 4.48 -1.77
N LEU A 356 -18.55 5.48 -0.93
CA LEU A 356 -17.73 5.78 0.23
C LEU A 356 -17.92 4.77 1.37
N VAL A 357 -19.11 4.26 1.59
CA VAL A 357 -19.32 3.13 2.52
C VAL A 357 -18.51 1.89 2.08
N ARG A 358 -18.43 1.61 0.76
CA ARG A 358 -17.58 0.54 0.25
C ARG A 358 -16.09 0.85 0.42
N ALA A 359 -15.69 2.13 0.26
CA ALA A 359 -14.33 2.59 0.51
C ALA A 359 -13.91 2.34 1.98
N HIS A 360 -14.74 2.72 2.94
CA HIS A 360 -14.48 2.49 4.36
C HIS A 360 -14.46 1.00 4.73
N ARG A 361 -15.29 0.16 4.10
CA ARG A 361 -15.20 -1.30 4.29
C ARG A 361 -13.86 -1.87 3.80
N LYS A 362 -13.30 -1.34 2.69
CA LYS A 362 -11.97 -1.72 2.22
C LYS A 362 -10.89 -1.24 3.18
N ALA A 363 -11.02 -0.02 3.71
CA ALA A 363 -10.11 0.51 4.70
C ALA A 363 -10.14 -0.32 6.00
N ALA A 364 -11.32 -0.70 6.49
CA ALA A 364 -11.45 -1.61 7.63
C ALA A 364 -10.77 -2.98 7.42
N ALA A 365 -10.61 -3.41 6.15
CA ALA A 365 -9.83 -4.61 5.80
C ALA A 365 -8.32 -4.35 5.62
N GLY A 366 -7.82 -3.17 5.99
CA GLY A 366 -6.41 -2.79 5.95
C GLY A 366 -5.92 -2.16 4.63
N MET A 367 -6.83 -1.84 3.68
CA MET A 367 -6.47 -1.17 2.43
C MET A 367 -6.42 0.35 2.61
N LEU A 368 -5.54 1.03 1.86
CA LEU A 368 -5.57 2.48 1.74
C LEU A 368 -6.47 2.88 0.58
N VAL A 369 -7.41 3.80 0.83
CA VAL A 369 -8.34 4.26 -0.20
C VAL A 369 -8.16 5.75 -0.43
N ILE A 370 -7.87 6.15 -1.67
CA ILE A 370 -7.72 7.55 -2.07
C ILE A 370 -8.98 7.97 -2.82
N ALA A 371 -9.71 8.91 -2.26
CA ALA A 371 -10.93 9.45 -2.84
C ALA A 371 -10.66 10.81 -3.50
N ASP A 372 -10.60 10.83 -4.85
CA ASP A 372 -10.56 12.07 -5.61
C ASP A 372 -11.93 12.76 -5.52
N ARG A 373 -11.95 13.99 -5.04
CA ARG A 373 -13.15 14.80 -4.75
C ARG A 373 -14.02 14.16 -3.65
N TYR A 374 -13.61 14.32 -2.39
CA TYR A 374 -14.42 13.83 -1.27
C TYR A 374 -15.65 14.73 -1.05
N PRO A 375 -16.87 14.17 -0.97
CA PRO A 375 -18.09 14.96 -0.69
C PRO A 375 -18.07 15.57 0.69
N THR A 376 -18.59 16.78 0.81
CA THR A 376 -18.76 17.49 2.08
C THR A 376 -20.25 17.59 2.46
N ARG A 377 -20.51 17.76 3.75
CA ARG A 377 -21.85 18.09 4.26
C ARG A 377 -22.16 19.58 4.16
N GLN A 378 -21.17 20.40 3.85
CA GLN A 378 -21.29 21.84 3.73
C GLN A 378 -22.10 22.21 2.49
N THR A 379 -22.99 23.17 2.64
CA THR A 379 -23.85 23.70 1.57
C THR A 379 -23.15 24.84 0.81
N GLY A 380 -23.51 25.05 -0.44
CA GLY A 380 -22.95 26.12 -1.27
C GLY A 380 -21.49 25.96 -1.69
N VAL A 381 -20.94 24.76 -1.53
CA VAL A 381 -19.57 24.42 -1.92
C VAL A 381 -19.54 23.23 -2.89
N PRO A 382 -18.47 23.05 -3.64
CA PRO A 382 -18.32 21.91 -4.54
C PRO A 382 -18.46 20.57 -3.80
N GLU A 383 -19.10 19.62 -4.46
CA GLU A 383 -19.33 18.26 -3.93
C GLU A 383 -20.22 18.21 -2.65
N GLY A 384 -20.85 19.33 -2.26
CA GLY A 384 -21.89 19.40 -1.21
C GLY A 384 -23.30 19.08 -1.72
N PRO A 385 -24.34 19.14 -0.83
CA PRO A 385 -25.74 19.01 -1.21
C PRO A 385 -26.16 20.10 -2.20
N ALA A 386 -26.78 19.70 -3.32
CA ALA A 386 -27.18 20.62 -4.39
C ALA A 386 -28.59 21.22 -4.16
N LEU A 387 -29.43 20.56 -3.37
CA LEU A 387 -30.87 20.95 -3.18
C LEU A 387 -31.11 21.73 -1.89
N HIS A 388 -30.09 22.19 -1.19
CA HIS A 388 -30.24 22.86 0.11
C HIS A 388 -31.16 24.06 0.06
N PHE A 389 -31.22 24.81 -1.05
CA PHE A 389 -32.10 25.95 -1.25
C PHE A 389 -33.58 25.58 -1.33
N LEU A 390 -33.92 24.29 -1.49
CA LEU A 390 -35.30 23.79 -1.48
C LEU A 390 -35.80 23.35 -0.10
N LEU A 391 -34.99 23.44 0.93
CA LEU A 391 -35.39 23.02 2.28
C LEU A 391 -36.56 23.84 2.82
N GLU A 392 -36.67 25.10 2.41
CA GLU A 392 -37.74 26.05 2.77
C GLU A 392 -38.78 26.22 1.66
N ASP A 393 -38.75 25.38 0.61
CA ASP A 393 -39.67 25.46 -0.52
C ASP A 393 -41.11 25.24 -0.09
N ALA A 394 -42.05 25.98 -0.70
CA ALA A 394 -43.46 25.82 -0.46
C ALA A 394 -44.00 24.44 -0.90
N HIS A 395 -43.40 23.87 -1.96
CA HIS A 395 -43.89 22.60 -2.52
C HIS A 395 -43.39 21.38 -1.72
N PRO A 396 -44.24 20.54 -1.14
CA PRO A 396 -43.84 19.45 -0.23
C PRO A 396 -42.90 18.44 -0.85
N LEU A 397 -43.06 18.12 -2.14
CA LEU A 397 -42.21 17.16 -2.86
C LEU A 397 -40.75 17.64 -2.95
N TYR A 398 -40.52 18.92 -3.24
CA TYR A 398 -39.17 19.49 -3.34
C TYR A 398 -38.49 19.55 -1.97
N ARG A 399 -39.24 19.94 -0.92
CA ARG A 399 -38.72 19.86 0.47
C ARG A 399 -38.36 18.42 0.85
N TRP A 400 -39.18 17.45 0.45
CA TRP A 400 -38.89 16.03 0.71
C TRP A 400 -37.63 15.56 0.00
N LEU A 401 -37.44 15.90 -1.29
CA LEU A 401 -36.24 15.55 -2.04
C LEU A 401 -34.95 16.20 -1.44
N ALA A 402 -35.04 17.48 -1.05
CA ALA A 402 -33.94 18.18 -0.40
C ALA A 402 -33.55 17.54 0.94
N ARG A 403 -34.56 17.21 1.79
CA ARG A 403 -34.30 16.48 3.04
C ARG A 403 -33.73 15.09 2.82
N MET A 404 -34.17 14.41 1.76
CA MET A 404 -33.64 13.09 1.39
C MET A 404 -32.17 13.19 0.97
N GLU A 405 -31.80 14.16 0.12
CA GLU A 405 -30.42 14.42 -0.25
C GLU A 405 -29.59 14.75 0.98
N GLU A 406 -30.03 15.65 1.85
CA GLU A 406 -29.31 16.02 3.07
C GLU A 406 -29.08 14.81 3.99
N ARG A 407 -30.07 13.94 4.18
CA ARG A 407 -29.90 12.68 4.94
C ARG A 407 -28.87 11.76 4.32
N LEU A 408 -28.80 11.67 2.99
CA LEU A 408 -27.80 10.88 2.29
C LEU A 408 -26.39 11.41 2.53
N TYR A 409 -26.19 12.73 2.46
CA TYR A 409 -24.88 13.36 2.73
C TYR A 409 -24.47 13.26 4.20
N ARG A 410 -25.40 13.41 5.14
CA ARG A 410 -25.15 13.19 6.58
C ARG A 410 -24.71 11.74 6.87
N ALA A 411 -25.21 10.78 6.08
CA ALA A 411 -24.89 9.37 6.22
C ALA A 411 -23.60 8.95 5.47
N ILE A 412 -22.89 9.86 4.80
CA ILE A 412 -21.57 9.62 4.25
C ILE A 412 -20.59 9.59 5.43
N PRO A 413 -19.79 8.50 5.58
CA PRO A 413 -18.74 8.45 6.59
C PRO A 413 -17.72 9.59 6.38
N LEU A 414 -17.12 10.11 7.44
CA LEU A 414 -16.01 11.07 7.31
C LEU A 414 -14.73 10.33 6.90
N PRO A 415 -13.84 10.97 6.12
CA PRO A 415 -12.56 10.37 5.79
C PRO A 415 -11.61 10.41 6.99
N ASP A 416 -10.57 9.58 7.00
CA ASP A 416 -9.58 9.56 8.07
C ASP A 416 -8.63 10.76 7.98
N LEU A 417 -8.41 11.29 6.76
CA LEU A 417 -7.64 12.52 6.52
C LEU A 417 -8.06 13.20 5.20
N ILE A 418 -7.81 14.51 5.12
CA ILE A 418 -8.03 15.32 3.92
C ILE A 418 -6.74 15.99 3.46
N LEU A 419 -6.46 15.87 2.16
CA LEU A 419 -5.47 16.65 1.45
C LEU A 419 -6.19 17.76 0.67
N SER A 420 -6.09 18.99 1.15
CA SER A 420 -6.71 20.17 0.52
C SER A 420 -5.68 20.90 -0.33
N LEU A 421 -5.79 20.74 -1.67
CA LEU A 421 -4.86 21.38 -2.60
C LEU A 421 -5.21 22.84 -2.77
N ASN A 422 -4.27 23.69 -2.45
CA ASN A 422 -4.33 25.13 -2.65
C ASN A 422 -3.32 25.55 -3.73
N VAL A 423 -3.75 26.45 -4.60
CA VAL A 423 -2.93 27.02 -5.68
C VAL A 423 -3.40 28.44 -5.90
N PRO A 424 -2.50 29.43 -6.16
CA PRO A 424 -2.91 30.77 -6.57
C PRO A 424 -3.82 30.74 -7.81
N LEU A 425 -4.83 31.62 -7.85
CA LEU A 425 -5.81 31.63 -8.93
C LEU A 425 -5.16 31.79 -10.31
N GLU A 426 -4.15 32.65 -10.40
CA GLU A 426 -3.40 32.93 -11.64
C GLU A 426 -2.75 31.67 -12.19
N VAL A 427 -2.14 30.86 -11.29
CA VAL A 427 -1.50 29.58 -11.65
C VAL A 427 -2.57 28.54 -12.07
N ALA A 428 -3.73 28.53 -11.41
CA ALA A 428 -4.83 27.66 -11.80
C ALA A 428 -5.38 28.01 -13.20
N VAL A 429 -5.53 29.30 -13.50
CA VAL A 429 -5.97 29.78 -14.83
C VAL A 429 -4.94 29.39 -15.90
N GLN A 430 -3.65 29.64 -15.66
CA GLN A 430 -2.59 29.28 -16.60
C GLN A 430 -2.56 27.75 -16.87
N ARG A 431 -2.64 26.94 -15.81
CA ARG A 431 -2.71 25.47 -15.94
C ARG A 431 -3.95 24.99 -16.69
N ASN A 432 -5.08 25.69 -16.55
CA ASN A 432 -6.31 25.36 -17.26
C ASN A 432 -6.17 25.64 -18.77
N LEU A 433 -5.51 26.73 -19.16
CA LEU A 433 -5.27 27.08 -20.57
C LEU A 433 -4.34 26.07 -21.26
N THR A 434 -3.32 25.56 -20.55
CA THR A 434 -2.35 24.59 -21.11
C THR A 434 -2.85 23.15 -21.10
N ARG A 435 -3.97 22.87 -20.42
CA ARG A 435 -4.50 21.53 -20.26
C ARG A 435 -5.26 21.08 -21.51
N ALA A 436 -4.78 20.02 -22.18
CA ALA A 436 -5.53 19.32 -23.22
C ALA A 436 -6.78 18.63 -22.63
N LYS A 437 -7.94 19.28 -22.67
CA LYS A 437 -9.22 18.76 -22.20
C LYS A 437 -10.21 18.66 -23.36
N PRO A 438 -10.92 17.55 -23.52
CA PRO A 438 -12.03 17.50 -24.47
C PRO A 438 -13.05 18.60 -24.14
N GLY A 439 -13.31 19.53 -25.06
CA GLY A 439 -14.22 20.66 -24.86
C GLY A 439 -13.52 22.00 -24.56
N GLY A 440 -12.17 22.03 -24.54
CA GLY A 440 -11.40 23.27 -24.32
C GLY A 440 -11.22 23.65 -22.84
N PRO A 441 -10.57 24.79 -22.56
CA PRO A 441 -10.39 25.31 -21.22
C PRO A 441 -11.71 25.78 -20.61
N GLU A 442 -11.84 25.64 -19.28
CA GLU A 442 -12.99 26.18 -18.55
C GLU A 442 -12.94 27.72 -18.52
N PRO A 443 -14.09 28.41 -18.51
CA PRO A 443 -14.14 29.86 -18.38
C PRO A 443 -13.46 30.37 -17.11
N THR A 444 -12.73 31.46 -17.20
CA THR A 444 -11.96 32.02 -16.07
C THR A 444 -12.86 32.38 -14.88
N GLU A 445 -14.08 32.90 -15.16
CA GLU A 445 -15.02 33.25 -14.11
C GLU A 445 -15.53 32.02 -13.36
N TYR A 446 -15.76 30.91 -14.05
CA TYR A 446 -16.09 29.64 -13.43
C TYR A 446 -14.95 29.16 -12.50
N LEU A 447 -13.70 29.24 -12.96
CA LEU A 447 -12.54 28.89 -12.14
C LEU A 447 -12.42 29.77 -10.90
N ARG A 448 -12.63 31.08 -11.03
CA ARG A 448 -12.58 32.04 -9.91
C ARG A 448 -13.62 31.68 -8.84
N ARG A 449 -14.86 31.41 -9.23
CA ARG A 449 -15.96 30.99 -8.31
C ARG A 449 -15.62 29.67 -7.64
N ARG A 450 -15.21 28.67 -8.41
CA ARG A 450 -14.82 27.35 -7.86
C ARG A 450 -13.65 27.45 -6.91
N HIS A 451 -12.68 28.32 -7.20
CA HIS A 451 -11.54 28.58 -6.32
C HIS A 451 -12.01 29.18 -5.00
N ALA A 452 -12.83 30.22 -5.03
CA ALA A 452 -13.40 30.86 -3.84
C ALA A 452 -14.31 29.90 -3.03
N GLN A 453 -15.03 28.99 -3.65
CA GLN A 453 -15.81 27.96 -2.97
C GLN A 453 -14.92 26.89 -2.32
N CYS A 454 -13.85 26.45 -3.02
CA CYS A 454 -12.94 25.45 -2.50
C CYS A 454 -12.10 25.94 -1.33
N SER A 455 -11.78 27.26 -1.25
CA SER A 455 -11.06 27.82 -0.11
C SER A 455 -11.87 27.78 1.21
N LYS A 456 -13.21 27.69 1.09
CA LYS A 456 -14.14 27.59 2.23
C LYS A 456 -14.41 26.14 2.68
N LEU A 457 -13.84 25.14 1.98
CA LEU A 457 -14.04 23.75 2.32
C LEU A 457 -13.48 23.44 3.70
N ASP A 458 -14.31 22.87 4.55
CA ASP A 458 -13.95 22.42 5.88
C ASP A 458 -14.49 20.99 6.16
N PHE A 459 -13.75 20.28 6.99
CA PHE A 459 -14.09 18.92 7.42
C PHE A 459 -13.90 18.81 8.94
N PRO A 460 -14.86 19.32 9.73
CA PRO A 460 -14.72 19.35 11.20
C PRO A 460 -14.40 17.95 11.77
N GLY A 461 -13.39 17.90 12.64
CA GLY A 461 -12.97 16.66 13.30
C GLY A 461 -12.11 15.71 12.43
N VAL A 462 -11.72 16.13 11.22
CA VAL A 462 -10.86 15.36 10.34
C VAL A 462 -9.50 16.06 10.20
N PRO A 463 -8.37 15.34 10.35
CA PRO A 463 -7.04 15.89 10.04
C PRO A 463 -7.00 16.42 8.60
N LEU A 464 -6.73 17.72 8.47
CA LEU A 464 -6.70 18.40 7.17
C LEU A 464 -5.32 18.99 6.94
N TYR A 465 -4.69 18.59 5.84
CA TYR A 465 -3.42 19.15 5.39
C TYR A 465 -3.63 20.04 4.15
N ARG A 466 -3.24 21.31 4.26
CA ARG A 466 -3.26 22.24 3.14
C ARG A 466 -1.99 22.10 2.34
N VAL A 467 -2.14 21.60 1.11
CA VAL A 467 -1.05 21.32 0.18
C VAL A 467 -0.91 22.49 -0.78
N HIS A 468 0.19 23.22 -0.69
CA HIS A 468 0.55 24.24 -1.67
C HIS A 468 1.16 23.56 -2.89
N THR A 469 0.63 23.85 -4.09
CA THR A 469 1.03 23.19 -5.34
C THR A 469 1.64 24.15 -6.36
N ASP A 470 2.11 25.28 -5.91
CA ASP A 470 2.81 26.34 -6.69
C ASP A 470 4.33 26.08 -6.79
N GLY A 471 4.90 25.29 -5.87
CA GLY A 471 6.29 24.85 -5.88
C GLY A 471 6.57 23.61 -6.74
N SER A 472 7.72 22.97 -6.51
CA SER A 472 8.11 21.74 -7.19
C SER A 472 7.21 20.56 -6.80
N LEU A 473 6.99 19.63 -7.74
CA LEU A 473 6.21 18.44 -7.48
C LEU A 473 6.85 17.55 -6.40
N ASP A 474 8.19 17.45 -6.40
CA ASP A 474 8.93 16.59 -5.48
C ASP A 474 8.84 17.09 -4.03
N GLU A 475 8.94 18.39 -3.79
CA GLU A 475 8.75 18.98 -2.45
C GLU A 475 7.30 18.80 -1.97
N THR A 476 6.34 19.07 -2.85
CA THR A 476 4.92 18.85 -2.56
C THR A 476 4.66 17.37 -2.19
N LEU A 477 5.20 16.43 -2.96
CA LEU A 477 5.04 15.01 -2.67
C LEU A 477 5.72 14.59 -1.37
N ARG A 478 6.90 15.13 -1.05
CA ARG A 478 7.61 14.82 0.19
C ARG A 478 6.78 15.21 1.41
N SER A 479 6.29 16.46 1.45
CA SER A 479 5.46 16.94 2.55
C SER A 479 4.14 16.16 2.70
N VAL A 480 3.50 15.82 1.57
CA VAL A 480 2.28 15.00 1.56
C VAL A 480 2.54 13.58 2.07
N LYS A 481 3.63 12.94 1.65
CA LYS A 481 4.02 11.60 2.12
C LYS A 481 4.22 11.57 3.63
N THR A 482 4.95 12.55 4.16
CA THR A 482 5.18 12.70 5.61
C THR A 482 3.87 12.87 6.37
N PHE A 483 2.97 13.75 5.89
CA PHE A 483 1.66 13.94 6.53
C PHE A 483 0.83 12.66 6.52
N ILE A 484 0.69 12.01 5.36
CA ILE A 484 -0.06 10.75 5.24
C ILE A 484 0.49 9.72 6.22
N TRP A 485 1.81 9.50 6.21
CA TRP A 485 2.43 8.44 7.00
C TRP A 485 2.32 8.66 8.50
N ARG A 486 2.41 9.90 8.95
CA ARG A 486 2.23 10.26 10.37
C ARG A 486 0.79 10.13 10.85
N THR A 487 -0.18 10.30 9.94
CA THR A 487 -1.60 10.19 10.27
C THR A 487 -2.09 8.73 10.29
N LEU A 488 -1.45 7.82 9.53
CA LEU A 488 -1.70 6.37 9.55
C LEU A 488 -1.19 5.74 10.84
#